data_6e04fcbf2505eea3b1d1faabd72b0fd6
#
_entry.id   6e04fcbf2505eea3b1d1faabd72b0fd6
#
_cell.length_a   1.000
_cell.length_b   1.000
_cell.length_c   1.000
_cell.angle_alpha   90.00
_cell.angle_beta   90.00
_cell.angle_gamma   90.00
#
_symmetry.space_group_name_H-M   'P 1'
#
loop_
_entity.id
_entity.type
_entity.pdbx_description
1 polymer ?
#
loop_
_entity_poly.entity_id
_entity_poly.type
_entity_poly.pdbx_seq_one_letter_code
_entity_poly.pdbx_strand_id
1 'polypeptide(L)'
;MFSNITLVQTRCFCGVAEKGNFTMAADHLCLSQSAVSQAVAALERTLGVQLLVRGRDGVTLTSAGVAALAEARTVLAAIERLAGSVRHSAMLSGSLRIGVVQSAAIRLLPGWLRQLRADHPDISVTLYEGTDPEVTGWVQAGIVEIGFTSRTQAGLAALPVFEDDFVLVVPQGHAFAEKASVALKDLDGQRMLLSGGGCETLIQELLAAASSNPDVVCLVRDNATLASMVREGLGLTIMPELALPLDRQGFVAIKLRPNMRRTLHAVTVEPDKLGPIPLAFLKLVERFREPKANRRMNRKKPG
;
A
#
# COMPACT_ATOMS: atom_id res chain seq x y z
N MET A 1 -19.53 -29.62 -10.02
CA MET A 1 -19.02 -30.12 -11.33
C MET A 1 -18.72 -28.89 -12.19
N PHE A 2 -17.53 -28.28 -12.03
CA PHE A 2 -17.12 -27.03 -12.70
C PHE A 2 -16.03 -27.24 -13.75
N SER A 3 -16.06 -28.43 -14.41
CA SER A 3 -14.99 -28.90 -15.31
C SER A 3 -14.83 -28.11 -16.62
N ASN A 4 -15.64 -27.08 -16.88
CA ASN A 4 -15.66 -26.39 -18.17
C ASN A 4 -15.21 -24.90 -18.10
N ILE A 5 -14.63 -24.45 -16.99
CA ILE A 5 -14.01 -23.11 -16.94
C ILE A 5 -12.64 -23.18 -17.60
N THR A 6 -12.40 -22.31 -18.58
CA THR A 6 -11.12 -22.25 -19.29
C THR A 6 -10.27 -21.05 -18.83
N LEU A 7 -8.95 -21.18 -19.01
CA LEU A 7 -8.02 -20.08 -18.71
C LEU A 7 -8.29 -18.84 -19.55
N VAL A 8 -8.72 -19.02 -20.80
CA VAL A 8 -9.07 -17.89 -21.67
C VAL A 8 -10.23 -17.11 -21.10
N GLN A 9 -11.29 -17.81 -20.63
CA GLN A 9 -12.45 -17.19 -19.97
C GLN A 9 -12.01 -16.41 -18.72
N THR A 10 -11.17 -17.01 -17.88
CA THR A 10 -10.65 -16.40 -16.66
C THR A 10 -9.83 -15.15 -16.97
N ARG A 11 -8.92 -15.21 -17.96
CA ARG A 11 -8.12 -14.07 -18.41
C ARG A 11 -8.97 -12.94 -18.97
N CYS A 12 -9.97 -13.25 -19.80
CA CYS A 12 -10.88 -12.26 -20.36
C CYS A 12 -11.69 -11.55 -19.27
N PHE A 13 -12.22 -12.30 -18.32
CA PHE A 13 -12.93 -11.72 -17.18
C PHE A 13 -12.04 -10.78 -16.35
N CYS A 14 -10.85 -11.22 -15.96
CA CYS A 14 -9.89 -10.37 -15.23
C CYS A 14 -9.53 -9.10 -16.04
N GLY A 15 -9.27 -9.24 -17.33
CA GLY A 15 -8.94 -8.09 -18.20
C GLY A 15 -10.07 -7.08 -18.28
N VAL A 16 -11.32 -7.51 -18.41
CA VAL A 16 -12.48 -6.60 -18.43
C VAL A 16 -12.69 -5.94 -17.07
N ALA A 17 -12.55 -6.68 -15.98
CA ALA A 17 -12.66 -6.15 -14.63
C ALA A 17 -11.59 -5.08 -14.33
N GLU A 18 -10.38 -5.25 -14.85
CA GLU A 18 -9.26 -4.31 -14.65
C GLU A 18 -9.36 -3.05 -15.53
N LYS A 19 -9.80 -3.22 -16.77
CA LYS A 19 -9.88 -2.09 -17.73
C LYS A 19 -11.22 -1.35 -17.66
N GLY A 20 -12.24 -1.91 -16.99
CA GLY A 20 -13.60 -1.35 -16.96
C GLY A 20 -14.28 -1.26 -18.32
N ASN A 21 -13.69 -1.90 -19.37
CA ASN A 21 -14.14 -1.77 -20.75
C ASN A 21 -13.73 -3.00 -21.57
N PHE A 22 -14.67 -3.54 -22.34
CA PHE A 22 -14.43 -4.74 -23.19
C PHE A 22 -13.43 -4.49 -24.33
N THR A 23 -13.48 -3.30 -24.95
CA THR A 23 -12.57 -2.95 -26.04
C THR A 23 -11.14 -2.80 -25.54
N MET A 24 -10.95 -2.05 -24.45
CA MET A 24 -9.62 -1.91 -23.83
C MET A 24 -9.04 -3.23 -23.33
N ALA A 25 -9.91 -4.13 -22.82
CA ALA A 25 -9.48 -5.46 -22.42
C ALA A 25 -9.07 -6.32 -23.63
N ALA A 26 -9.80 -6.21 -24.74
CA ALA A 26 -9.50 -6.92 -25.99
C ALA A 26 -8.13 -6.49 -26.54
N ASP A 27 -7.89 -5.19 -26.61
CA ASP A 27 -6.59 -4.65 -27.06
C ASP A 27 -5.44 -5.14 -26.16
N HIS A 28 -5.65 -5.09 -24.85
CA HIS A 28 -4.65 -5.56 -23.87
C HIS A 28 -4.35 -7.06 -23.98
N LEU A 29 -5.36 -7.87 -24.31
CA LEU A 29 -5.23 -9.32 -24.45
C LEU A 29 -4.87 -9.78 -25.87
N CYS A 30 -4.73 -8.86 -26.82
CA CYS A 30 -4.52 -9.15 -28.25
C CYS A 30 -5.63 -10.04 -28.82
N LEU A 31 -6.89 -9.79 -28.45
CA LEU A 31 -8.09 -10.51 -28.90
C LEU A 31 -9.10 -9.54 -29.54
N SER A 32 -10.10 -10.07 -30.26
CA SER A 32 -11.22 -9.27 -30.68
C SER A 32 -12.18 -8.98 -29.51
N GLN A 33 -12.84 -7.83 -29.51
CA GLN A 33 -13.83 -7.47 -28.48
C GLN A 33 -14.98 -8.51 -28.41
N SER A 34 -15.40 -9.07 -29.56
CA SER A 34 -16.39 -10.12 -29.62
C SER A 34 -15.91 -11.42 -28.93
N ALA A 35 -14.64 -11.81 -29.11
CA ALA A 35 -14.05 -12.96 -28.45
C ALA A 35 -14.02 -12.78 -26.92
N VAL A 36 -13.60 -11.61 -26.44
CA VAL A 36 -13.60 -11.29 -25.01
C VAL A 36 -15.03 -11.31 -24.44
N SER A 37 -16.00 -10.71 -25.14
CA SER A 37 -17.39 -10.72 -24.71
C SER A 37 -18.00 -12.13 -24.65
N GLN A 38 -17.69 -12.98 -25.65
CA GLN A 38 -18.15 -14.38 -25.67
C GLN A 38 -17.50 -15.20 -24.55
N ALA A 39 -16.22 -15.01 -24.29
CA ALA A 39 -15.49 -15.72 -23.24
C ALA A 39 -16.06 -15.38 -21.84
N VAL A 40 -16.31 -14.09 -21.57
CA VAL A 40 -16.93 -13.67 -20.31
C VAL A 40 -18.36 -14.20 -20.18
N ALA A 41 -19.19 -14.08 -21.21
CA ALA A 41 -20.55 -14.61 -21.19
C ALA A 41 -20.58 -16.14 -21.01
N ALA A 42 -19.61 -16.87 -21.55
CA ALA A 42 -19.46 -18.31 -21.33
C ALA A 42 -19.08 -18.62 -19.89
N LEU A 43 -18.21 -17.84 -19.26
CA LEU A 43 -17.86 -17.97 -17.85
C LEU A 43 -19.09 -17.76 -16.95
N GLU A 44 -19.83 -16.68 -17.16
CA GLU A 44 -21.07 -16.36 -16.42
C GLU A 44 -22.12 -17.47 -16.56
N ARG A 45 -22.30 -17.99 -17.77
CA ARG A 45 -23.20 -19.14 -18.00
C ARG A 45 -22.75 -20.41 -17.23
N THR A 46 -21.46 -20.69 -17.21
CA THR A 46 -20.91 -21.84 -16.49
C THR A 46 -21.08 -21.70 -14.98
N LEU A 47 -20.95 -20.48 -14.45
CA LEU A 47 -21.12 -20.18 -13.03
C LEU A 47 -22.59 -19.97 -12.64
N GLY A 48 -23.48 -19.74 -13.60
CA GLY A 48 -24.90 -19.47 -13.37
C GLY A 48 -25.19 -18.12 -12.74
N VAL A 49 -24.22 -17.17 -12.78
CA VAL A 49 -24.33 -15.84 -12.16
C VAL A 49 -23.64 -14.79 -13.00
N GLN A 50 -24.19 -13.57 -13.02
CA GLN A 50 -23.54 -12.43 -13.64
C GLN A 50 -22.39 -11.92 -12.75
N LEU A 51 -21.23 -11.71 -13.37
CA LEU A 51 -20.04 -11.19 -12.73
C LEU A 51 -19.83 -9.70 -13.02
N LEU A 52 -20.32 -9.25 -14.19
CA LEU A 52 -20.13 -7.89 -14.68
C LEU A 52 -21.49 -7.22 -15.00
N VAL A 53 -21.58 -5.93 -14.70
CA VAL A 53 -22.70 -5.06 -15.07
C VAL A 53 -22.21 -4.04 -16.09
N ARG A 54 -22.92 -3.92 -17.24
CA ARG A 54 -22.64 -2.89 -18.25
C ARG A 54 -23.45 -1.65 -17.92
N GLY A 55 -22.79 -0.54 -17.74
CA GLY A 55 -23.39 0.78 -17.49
C GLY A 55 -23.03 1.81 -18.56
N ARG A 56 -23.55 3.03 -18.42
CA ARG A 56 -23.23 4.14 -19.34
C ARG A 56 -21.77 4.56 -19.25
N ASP A 57 -21.17 4.43 -18.06
CA ASP A 57 -19.79 4.84 -17.76
C ASP A 57 -18.78 3.67 -17.84
N GLY A 58 -19.18 2.53 -18.41
CA GLY A 58 -18.30 1.36 -18.54
C GLY A 58 -18.85 0.10 -17.90
N VAL A 59 -17.93 -0.76 -17.44
CA VAL A 59 -18.24 -2.06 -16.83
C VAL A 59 -17.84 -2.07 -15.38
N THR A 60 -18.75 -2.53 -14.51
CA THR A 60 -18.51 -2.69 -13.07
C THR A 60 -18.70 -4.13 -12.63
N LEU A 61 -18.11 -4.50 -11.50
CA LEU A 61 -18.27 -5.83 -10.91
C LEU A 61 -19.58 -5.93 -10.11
N THR A 62 -20.24 -7.07 -10.17
CA THR A 62 -21.25 -7.46 -9.19
C THR A 62 -20.57 -7.92 -7.88
N SER A 63 -21.32 -8.15 -6.80
CA SER A 63 -20.79 -8.77 -5.59
C SER A 63 -20.19 -10.15 -5.86
N ALA A 64 -20.85 -10.96 -6.70
CA ALA A 64 -20.32 -12.23 -7.17
C ALA A 64 -19.05 -12.03 -8.03
N GLY A 65 -19.01 -10.98 -8.84
CA GLY A 65 -17.85 -10.61 -9.66
C GLY A 65 -16.63 -10.25 -8.82
N VAL A 66 -16.81 -9.53 -7.71
CA VAL A 66 -15.72 -9.22 -6.78
C VAL A 66 -15.12 -10.49 -6.18
N ALA A 67 -15.95 -11.40 -5.69
CA ALA A 67 -15.50 -12.68 -5.15
C ALA A 67 -14.81 -13.54 -6.24
N ALA A 68 -15.42 -13.63 -7.42
CA ALA A 68 -14.88 -14.39 -8.54
C ALA A 68 -13.54 -13.83 -9.05
N LEU A 69 -13.33 -12.52 -8.99
CA LEU A 69 -12.09 -11.88 -9.43
C LEU A 69 -10.91 -12.27 -8.55
N ALA A 70 -11.09 -12.34 -7.23
CA ALA A 70 -10.06 -12.78 -6.30
C ALA A 70 -9.59 -14.21 -6.61
N GLU A 71 -10.55 -15.13 -6.79
CA GLU A 71 -10.25 -16.53 -7.14
C GLU A 71 -9.67 -16.68 -8.55
N ALA A 72 -10.19 -15.94 -9.53
CA ALA A 72 -9.67 -15.94 -10.89
C ALA A 72 -8.20 -15.52 -10.95
N ARG A 73 -7.81 -14.51 -10.19
CA ARG A 73 -6.40 -14.07 -10.06
C ARG A 73 -5.54 -15.14 -9.40
N THR A 74 -6.05 -15.82 -8.38
CA THR A 74 -5.35 -16.95 -7.73
C THR A 74 -5.06 -18.07 -8.73
N VAL A 75 -6.04 -18.43 -9.59
CA VAL A 75 -5.85 -19.43 -10.65
C VAL A 75 -4.78 -18.99 -11.65
N LEU A 76 -4.84 -17.75 -12.12
CA LEU A 76 -3.84 -17.23 -13.07
C LEU A 76 -2.44 -17.21 -12.44
N ALA A 77 -2.30 -16.79 -11.19
CA ALA A 77 -1.04 -16.84 -10.46
C ALA A 77 -0.50 -18.28 -10.29
N ALA A 78 -1.40 -19.27 -10.08
CA ALA A 78 -1.00 -20.67 -10.01
C ALA A 78 -0.42 -21.19 -11.34
N ILE A 79 -0.96 -20.75 -12.47
CA ILE A 79 -0.44 -21.08 -13.80
C ILE A 79 0.92 -20.45 -14.07
N GLU A 80 1.09 -19.18 -13.64
CA GLU A 80 2.39 -18.52 -13.72
C GLU A 80 3.44 -19.24 -12.86
N ARG A 81 3.07 -19.71 -11.65
CA ARG A 81 3.94 -20.56 -10.83
C ARG A 81 4.32 -21.87 -11.52
N LEU A 82 3.35 -22.54 -12.14
CA LEU A 82 3.62 -23.76 -12.91
C LEU A 82 4.61 -23.50 -14.05
N ALA A 83 4.39 -22.45 -14.82
CA ALA A 83 5.29 -22.06 -15.90
C ALA A 83 6.70 -21.67 -15.37
N GLY A 84 6.76 -20.99 -14.24
CA GLY A 84 8.00 -20.60 -13.56
C GLY A 84 8.76 -21.78 -12.97
N SER A 85 8.08 -22.81 -12.45
CA SER A 85 8.73 -23.99 -11.86
C SER A 85 9.52 -24.83 -12.88
N VAL A 86 9.13 -24.76 -14.16
CA VAL A 86 9.81 -25.47 -15.25
C VAL A 86 10.98 -24.65 -15.83
N ARG A 87 10.98 -23.34 -15.63
CA ARG A 87 12.03 -22.43 -16.10
C ARG A 87 13.05 -22.14 -14.99
N HIS A 88 13.92 -23.09 -14.70
CA HIS A 88 15.12 -22.82 -13.89
C HIS A 88 15.97 -21.77 -14.64
N SER A 89 16.15 -20.58 -14.03
CA SER A 89 17.08 -19.53 -14.49
C SER A 89 16.60 -18.52 -15.55
N ALA A 90 15.29 -18.25 -15.71
CA ALA A 90 14.85 -17.16 -16.57
C ALA A 90 14.54 -15.89 -15.75
N MET A 91 14.97 -14.73 -16.25
CA MET A 91 14.54 -13.42 -15.72
C MET A 91 13.02 -13.38 -15.66
N LEU A 92 12.49 -12.96 -14.52
CA LEU A 92 11.03 -12.83 -14.35
C LEU A 92 10.54 -11.67 -15.24
N SER A 93 9.45 -11.91 -15.96
CA SER A 93 8.78 -10.89 -16.78
C SER A 93 7.27 -10.90 -16.50
N GLY A 94 6.65 -9.71 -16.50
CA GLY A 94 5.23 -9.56 -16.25
C GLY A 94 4.90 -8.32 -15.45
N SER A 95 3.82 -8.34 -14.66
CA SER A 95 3.35 -7.19 -13.89
C SER A 95 3.30 -7.48 -12.39
N LEU A 96 3.57 -6.46 -11.57
CA LEU A 96 3.44 -6.44 -10.13
C LEU A 96 2.61 -5.22 -9.72
N ARG A 97 1.52 -5.44 -8.99
CA ARG A 97 0.67 -4.36 -8.44
C ARG A 97 0.91 -4.27 -6.94
N ILE A 98 1.26 -3.10 -6.48
CA ILE A 98 1.63 -2.83 -5.09
C ILE A 98 0.69 -1.77 -4.54
N GLY A 99 0.05 -2.05 -3.42
CA GLY A 99 -0.64 -1.07 -2.57
C GLY A 99 0.33 -0.55 -1.52
N VAL A 100 0.33 0.76 -1.25
CA VAL A 100 1.32 1.33 -0.35
C VAL A 100 0.82 2.59 0.34
N VAL A 101 1.11 2.73 1.64
CA VAL A 101 0.89 4.00 2.34
C VAL A 101 1.95 5.03 1.93
N GLN A 102 1.57 6.30 1.86
CA GLN A 102 2.40 7.40 1.33
C GLN A 102 3.82 7.44 1.92
N SER A 103 3.96 7.27 3.23
CA SER A 103 5.27 7.29 3.91
C SER A 103 6.23 6.20 3.42
N ALA A 104 5.72 4.99 3.16
CA ALA A 104 6.50 3.89 2.61
C ALA A 104 6.77 4.07 1.11
N ALA A 105 5.81 4.64 0.36
CA ALA A 105 5.96 4.97 -1.05
C ALA A 105 7.15 5.90 -1.31
N ILE A 106 7.29 6.93 -0.48
CA ILE A 106 8.34 7.94 -0.65
C ILE A 106 9.71 7.44 -0.20
N ARG A 107 9.81 6.70 0.89
CA ARG A 107 11.08 6.44 1.59
C ARG A 107 11.64 5.04 1.38
N LEU A 108 10.81 4.03 1.28
CA LEU A 108 11.24 2.63 1.23
C LEU A 108 11.15 2.07 -0.19
N LEU A 109 10.03 2.27 -0.83
CA LEU A 109 9.70 1.65 -2.11
C LEU A 109 10.70 1.99 -3.24
N PRO A 110 11.21 3.23 -3.40
CA PRO A 110 12.14 3.55 -4.48
C PRO A 110 13.42 2.70 -4.44
N GLY A 111 13.95 2.44 -3.23
CA GLY A 111 15.12 1.59 -3.05
C GLY A 111 14.86 0.13 -3.45
N TRP A 112 13.71 -0.40 -3.06
CA TRP A 112 13.29 -1.77 -3.39
C TRP A 112 13.03 -1.92 -4.89
N LEU A 113 12.34 -0.96 -5.52
CA LEU A 113 12.05 -0.99 -6.95
C LEU A 113 13.31 -0.84 -7.82
N ARG A 114 14.27 -0.03 -7.39
CA ARG A 114 15.56 0.07 -8.07
C ARG A 114 16.27 -1.29 -8.11
N GLN A 115 16.27 -2.03 -6.99
CA GLN A 115 16.87 -3.36 -6.94
C GLN A 115 16.07 -4.37 -7.75
N LEU A 116 14.72 -4.35 -7.64
CA LEU A 116 13.86 -5.22 -8.45
C LEU A 116 14.13 -5.04 -9.95
N ARG A 117 14.26 -3.79 -10.41
CA ARG A 117 14.54 -3.48 -11.81
C ARG A 117 15.93 -3.93 -12.24
N ALA A 118 16.92 -3.90 -11.35
CA ALA A 118 18.26 -4.42 -11.63
C ALA A 118 18.27 -5.95 -11.76
N ASP A 119 17.52 -6.64 -10.90
CA ASP A 119 17.45 -8.10 -10.89
C ASP A 119 16.50 -8.65 -11.98
N HIS A 120 15.42 -7.90 -12.30
CA HIS A 120 14.33 -8.31 -13.20
C HIS A 120 13.81 -7.11 -14.02
N PRO A 121 14.52 -6.66 -15.07
CA PRO A 121 14.19 -5.45 -15.85
C PRO A 121 12.85 -5.53 -16.59
N ASP A 122 12.35 -6.73 -16.88
CA ASP A 122 11.13 -6.97 -17.65
C ASP A 122 9.86 -7.02 -16.74
N ILE A 123 9.98 -6.67 -15.46
CA ILE A 123 8.83 -6.53 -14.56
C ILE A 123 8.29 -5.09 -14.66
N SER A 124 7.04 -4.95 -15.07
CA SER A 124 6.30 -3.70 -14.95
C SER A 124 5.66 -3.59 -13.56
N VAL A 125 5.73 -2.39 -12.95
CA VAL A 125 5.16 -2.16 -11.62
C VAL A 125 4.06 -1.11 -11.70
N THR A 126 2.90 -1.41 -11.09
CA THR A 126 1.81 -0.44 -10.89
C THR A 126 1.64 -0.18 -9.40
N LEU A 127 1.63 1.09 -9.01
CA LEU A 127 1.48 1.51 -7.62
C LEU A 127 0.09 2.07 -7.36
N TYR A 128 -0.47 1.68 -6.23
CA TYR A 128 -1.71 2.21 -5.67
C TYR A 128 -1.37 2.83 -4.32
N GLU A 129 -1.38 4.16 -4.24
CA GLU A 129 -1.14 4.88 -2.99
C GLU A 129 -2.46 5.15 -2.27
N GLY A 130 -2.52 4.85 -0.98
CA GLY A 130 -3.72 5.05 -0.17
C GLY A 130 -3.47 4.99 1.32
N THR A 131 -4.56 5.04 2.08
CA THR A 131 -4.58 4.85 3.54
C THR A 131 -4.43 3.38 3.92
N ASP A 132 -4.14 3.09 5.19
CA ASP A 132 -4.03 1.71 5.68
C ASP A 132 -5.30 0.86 5.37
N PRO A 133 -6.55 1.35 5.58
CA PRO A 133 -7.75 0.60 5.20
C PRO A 133 -7.90 0.38 3.68
N GLU A 134 -7.55 1.37 2.87
CA GLU A 134 -7.58 1.24 1.40
C GLU A 134 -6.60 0.18 0.94
N VAL A 135 -5.35 0.21 1.43
CA VAL A 135 -4.31 -0.77 1.07
C VAL A 135 -4.71 -2.19 1.48
N THR A 136 -5.20 -2.40 2.71
CA THR A 136 -5.66 -3.73 3.15
C THR A 136 -6.86 -4.21 2.34
N GLY A 137 -7.82 -3.32 2.04
CA GLY A 137 -8.97 -3.61 1.19
C GLY A 137 -8.58 -4.01 -0.24
N TRP A 138 -7.60 -3.33 -0.84
CA TRP A 138 -7.08 -3.71 -2.18
C TRP A 138 -6.40 -5.07 -2.19
N VAL A 139 -5.68 -5.44 -1.14
CA VAL A 139 -5.08 -6.77 -1.00
C VAL A 139 -6.18 -7.83 -0.90
N GLN A 140 -7.18 -7.62 -0.04
CA GLN A 140 -8.31 -8.57 0.13
C GLN A 140 -9.11 -8.74 -1.17
N ALA A 141 -9.35 -7.65 -1.90
CA ALA A 141 -10.03 -7.68 -3.19
C ALA A 141 -9.16 -8.19 -4.34
N GLY A 142 -7.87 -8.51 -4.09
CA GLY A 142 -6.91 -8.93 -5.13
C GLY A 142 -6.64 -7.86 -6.18
N ILE A 143 -6.90 -6.58 -5.88
CA ILE A 143 -6.54 -5.44 -6.74
C ILE A 143 -5.03 -5.32 -6.81
N VAL A 144 -4.35 -5.53 -5.68
CA VAL A 144 -2.89 -5.59 -5.58
C VAL A 144 -2.45 -6.94 -5.02
N GLU A 145 -1.26 -7.39 -5.37
CA GLU A 145 -0.67 -8.64 -4.87
C GLU A 145 -0.03 -8.45 -3.49
N ILE A 146 0.54 -7.29 -3.24
CA ILE A 146 1.25 -6.96 -1.99
C ILE A 146 0.80 -5.57 -1.54
N GLY A 147 0.50 -5.42 -0.26
CA GLY A 147 0.25 -4.14 0.39
C GLY A 147 1.37 -3.80 1.38
N PHE A 148 1.78 -2.54 1.46
CA PHE A 148 2.65 -2.02 2.52
C PHE A 148 1.87 -1.06 3.39
N THR A 149 1.60 -1.46 4.63
CA THR A 149 0.67 -0.79 5.55
C THR A 149 1.13 -0.93 6.99
N SER A 150 0.68 -0.06 7.88
CA SER A 150 0.92 -0.17 9.32
C SER A 150 -0.16 -0.99 10.04
N ARG A 151 -1.25 -1.32 9.37
CA ARG A 151 -2.35 -2.14 9.91
C ARG A 151 -2.31 -3.56 9.35
N THR A 152 -2.49 -4.51 10.25
CA THR A 152 -2.77 -5.90 9.90
C THR A 152 -4.26 -6.16 10.05
N GLN A 153 -4.81 -7.07 9.25
CA GLN A 153 -6.22 -7.43 9.27
C GLN A 153 -6.36 -8.96 9.25
N ALA A 154 -7.39 -9.48 9.90
CA ALA A 154 -7.69 -10.91 9.87
C ALA A 154 -7.86 -11.40 8.43
N GLY A 155 -7.29 -12.56 8.12
CA GLY A 155 -7.29 -13.14 6.77
C GLY A 155 -6.17 -12.64 5.85
N LEU A 156 -5.29 -11.74 6.32
CA LEU A 156 -4.07 -11.36 5.61
C LEU A 156 -2.84 -11.89 6.34
N ALA A 157 -1.91 -12.45 5.59
CA ALA A 157 -0.56 -12.72 6.07
C ALA A 157 0.21 -11.39 6.15
N ALA A 158 0.94 -11.18 7.23
CA ALA A 158 1.66 -9.93 7.49
C ALA A 158 3.12 -10.22 7.84
N LEU A 159 4.04 -9.70 7.06
CA LEU A 159 5.47 -9.73 7.30
C LEU A 159 5.93 -8.34 7.76
N PRO A 160 6.47 -8.17 8.99
CA PRO A 160 6.97 -6.88 9.42
C PRO A 160 8.21 -6.51 8.59
N VAL A 161 8.22 -5.30 8.00
CA VAL A 161 9.32 -4.83 7.11
C VAL A 161 10.09 -3.65 7.67
N PHE A 162 9.44 -2.78 8.46
CA PHE A 162 10.07 -1.57 8.99
C PHE A 162 9.42 -1.12 10.30
N GLU A 163 10.23 -0.64 11.26
CA GLU A 163 9.73 0.03 12.48
C GLU A 163 9.93 1.53 12.33
N ASP A 164 8.90 2.32 12.63
CA ASP A 164 8.84 3.76 12.43
C ASP A 164 8.34 4.46 13.69
N ASP A 165 9.04 5.48 14.13
CA ASP A 165 8.65 6.28 15.29
C ASP A 165 7.76 7.44 14.85
N PHE A 166 6.79 7.83 15.66
CA PHE A 166 6.05 9.09 15.49
C PHE A 166 6.83 10.24 16.12
N VAL A 167 6.76 11.39 15.47
CA VAL A 167 7.36 12.63 15.94
C VAL A 167 6.36 13.76 15.95
N LEU A 168 6.54 14.70 16.87
CA LEU A 168 5.87 15.98 16.85
C LEU A 168 6.59 16.89 15.86
N VAL A 169 5.86 17.52 14.96
CA VAL A 169 6.41 18.50 14.02
C VAL A 169 5.84 19.87 14.36
N VAL A 170 6.72 20.82 14.59
CA VAL A 170 6.37 22.17 14.99
C VAL A 170 7.09 23.20 14.10
N PRO A 171 6.57 24.43 13.93
CA PRO A 171 7.30 25.50 13.27
C PRO A 171 8.62 25.78 13.97
N GLN A 172 9.64 26.22 13.25
CA GLN A 172 10.99 26.49 13.79
C GLN A 172 11.00 27.46 14.99
N GLY A 173 10.10 28.44 15.04
CA GLY A 173 9.95 29.39 16.13
C GLY A 173 9.03 28.96 17.27
N HIS A 174 8.51 27.73 17.26
CA HIS A 174 7.58 27.26 18.30
C HIS A 174 8.29 27.01 19.63
N ALA A 175 7.62 27.24 20.75
CA ALA A 175 8.16 27.05 22.11
C ALA A 175 8.69 25.63 22.39
N PHE A 176 8.22 24.63 21.63
CA PHE A 176 8.70 23.25 21.73
C PHE A 176 9.94 22.98 20.88
N ALA A 177 10.31 23.85 19.94
CA ALA A 177 11.37 23.59 18.97
C ALA A 177 12.75 23.28 19.61
N GLU A 178 13.01 23.85 20.78
CA GLU A 178 14.27 23.63 21.51
C GLU A 178 14.23 22.43 22.47
N LYS A 179 13.06 21.80 22.63
CA LYS A 179 12.91 20.65 23.54
C LYS A 179 13.44 19.37 22.91
N ALA A 180 14.19 18.57 23.66
CA ALA A 180 14.65 17.25 23.24
C ALA A 180 13.47 16.25 23.07
N SER A 181 12.39 16.46 23.81
CA SER A 181 11.15 15.66 23.72
C SER A 181 9.97 16.42 24.32
N VAL A 182 8.75 16.09 23.87
CA VAL A 182 7.50 16.69 24.35
C VAL A 182 6.59 15.57 24.85
N ALA A 183 5.95 15.75 25.99
CA ALA A 183 4.96 14.80 26.48
C ALA A 183 3.63 15.01 25.74
N LEU A 184 2.89 13.93 25.45
CA LEU A 184 1.59 14.04 24.76
C LEU A 184 0.62 14.96 25.51
N LYS A 185 0.61 14.94 26.84
CA LYS A 185 -0.20 15.83 27.67
C LYS A 185 0.11 17.33 27.49
N ASP A 186 1.34 17.66 27.07
CA ASP A 186 1.75 19.05 26.85
C ASP A 186 1.14 19.62 25.55
N LEU A 187 0.48 18.78 24.75
CA LEU A 187 -0.24 19.16 23.53
C LEU A 187 -1.67 19.63 23.80
N ASP A 188 -2.12 19.53 25.05
CA ASP A 188 -3.46 19.98 25.44
C ASP A 188 -3.68 21.44 25.06
N GLY A 189 -4.81 21.74 24.40
CA GLY A 189 -5.12 23.10 23.92
C GLY A 189 -4.23 23.66 22.81
N GLN A 190 -3.21 22.92 22.34
CA GLN A 190 -2.37 23.34 21.21
C GLN A 190 -3.15 23.22 19.90
N ARG A 191 -2.95 24.17 18.98
CA ARG A 191 -3.52 24.10 17.63
C ARG A 191 -2.86 22.98 16.85
N MET A 192 -3.65 21.98 16.41
CA MET A 192 -3.16 20.78 15.75
C MET A 192 -3.75 20.63 14.35
N LEU A 193 -2.87 20.29 13.40
CA LEU A 193 -3.22 19.78 12.09
C LEU A 193 -3.16 18.26 12.17
N LEU A 194 -4.30 17.58 11.98
CA LEU A 194 -4.36 16.13 12.09
C LEU A 194 -3.97 15.48 10.75
N SER A 195 -3.09 14.48 10.82
CA SER A 195 -2.74 13.68 9.65
C SER A 195 -3.87 12.73 9.29
N GLY A 196 -4.52 12.92 8.14
CA GLY A 196 -5.60 12.09 7.59
C GLY A 196 -5.12 11.00 6.63
N GLY A 197 -3.85 10.65 6.65
CA GLY A 197 -3.24 9.62 5.81
C GLY A 197 -3.35 8.18 6.35
N GLY A 198 -4.29 7.93 7.30
CA GLY A 198 -4.54 6.61 7.88
C GLY A 198 -4.03 6.44 9.31
N CYS A 199 -3.29 7.40 9.86
CA CYS A 199 -2.78 7.37 11.23
C CYS A 199 -3.67 8.15 12.22
N GLU A 200 -4.73 8.80 11.76
CA GLU A 200 -5.58 9.70 12.56
C GLU A 200 -6.17 9.02 13.78
N THR A 201 -6.73 7.82 13.60
CA THR A 201 -7.35 7.06 14.72
C THR A 201 -6.31 6.73 15.80
N LEU A 202 -5.12 6.26 15.41
CA LEU A 202 -4.04 5.94 16.33
C LEU A 202 -3.57 7.19 17.09
N ILE A 203 -3.41 8.32 16.40
CA ILE A 203 -2.99 9.58 17.01
C ILE A 203 -4.05 10.04 18.03
N GLN A 204 -5.33 10.00 17.67
CA GLN A 204 -6.43 10.39 18.55
C GLN A 204 -6.53 9.49 19.79
N GLU A 205 -6.42 8.16 19.63
CA GLU A 205 -6.41 7.21 20.74
C GLU A 205 -5.27 7.49 21.73
N LEU A 206 -4.09 7.80 21.23
CA LEU A 206 -2.92 8.08 22.06
C LEU A 206 -3.02 9.43 22.79
N LEU A 207 -3.57 10.45 22.14
CA LEU A 207 -3.85 11.74 22.76
C LEU A 207 -4.91 11.57 23.86
N ALA A 208 -5.98 10.83 23.60
CA ALA A 208 -7.03 10.54 24.58
C ALA A 208 -6.48 9.76 25.78
N ALA A 209 -5.63 8.75 25.56
CA ALA A 209 -4.97 7.99 26.63
C ALA A 209 -4.04 8.86 27.49
N ALA A 210 -3.48 9.93 26.93
CA ALA A 210 -2.67 10.93 27.64
C ALA A 210 -3.50 12.03 28.29
N SER A 211 -4.84 11.98 28.20
CA SER A 211 -5.75 13.05 28.63
C SER A 211 -5.39 14.40 28.02
N SER A 212 -5.02 14.40 26.73
CA SER A 212 -4.67 15.58 25.95
C SER A 212 -5.74 15.82 24.89
N ASN A 213 -6.25 17.03 24.83
CA ASN A 213 -7.28 17.45 23.88
C ASN A 213 -6.81 18.69 23.09
N PRO A 214 -5.94 18.52 22.08
CA PRO A 214 -5.51 19.63 21.24
C PRO A 214 -6.68 20.19 20.42
N ASP A 215 -6.58 21.48 20.05
CA ASP A 215 -7.53 22.13 19.14
C ASP A 215 -7.25 21.70 17.69
N VAL A 216 -7.99 20.71 17.20
CA VAL A 216 -7.83 20.20 15.83
C VAL A 216 -8.48 21.16 14.84
N VAL A 217 -7.65 21.94 14.15
CA VAL A 217 -8.10 23.00 13.21
C VAL A 217 -8.29 22.49 11.78
N CYS A 218 -7.63 21.39 11.40
CA CYS A 218 -7.71 20.84 10.04
C CYS A 218 -7.30 19.38 9.99
N LEU A 219 -7.94 18.60 9.10
CA LEU A 219 -7.54 17.25 8.71
C LEU A 219 -6.89 17.30 7.34
N VAL A 220 -5.64 16.83 7.20
CA VAL A 220 -4.84 16.92 5.98
C VAL A 220 -4.33 15.54 5.58
N ARG A 221 -4.72 15.05 4.40
CA ARG A 221 -4.33 13.69 3.92
C ARG A 221 -2.89 13.65 3.39
N ASP A 222 -2.47 14.68 2.68
CA ASP A 222 -1.15 14.74 2.05
C ASP A 222 -0.08 15.24 3.02
N ASN A 223 0.99 14.45 3.21
CA ASN A 223 2.06 14.76 4.16
C ASN A 223 2.89 15.99 3.78
N ALA A 224 3.06 16.28 2.48
CA ALA A 224 3.82 17.45 2.05
C ALA A 224 3.03 18.74 2.31
N THR A 225 1.72 18.71 2.03
CA THR A 225 0.78 19.79 2.37
C THR A 225 0.75 20.02 3.88
N LEU A 226 0.66 18.95 4.68
CA LEU A 226 0.66 19.01 6.14
C LEU A 226 1.93 19.69 6.67
N ALA A 227 3.11 19.28 6.18
CA ALA A 227 4.38 19.88 6.56
C ALA A 227 4.49 21.36 6.13
N SER A 228 3.96 21.71 4.96
CA SER A 228 3.91 23.10 4.49
C SER A 228 3.04 23.99 5.39
N MET A 229 1.87 23.47 5.81
CA MET A 229 1.00 24.20 6.74
C MET A 229 1.64 24.38 8.11
N VAL A 230 2.43 23.40 8.59
CA VAL A 230 3.21 23.55 9.81
C VAL A 230 4.28 24.64 9.66
N ARG A 231 4.99 24.68 8.52
CA ARG A 231 6.00 25.73 8.24
C ARG A 231 5.41 27.15 8.33
N GLU A 232 4.19 27.31 7.85
CA GLU A 232 3.45 28.59 7.90
C GLU A 232 2.86 28.89 9.28
N GLY A 233 3.09 28.05 10.29
CA GLY A 233 2.63 28.30 11.66
C GLY A 233 1.13 28.08 11.89
N LEU A 234 0.43 27.38 11.00
CA LEU A 234 -1.01 27.12 11.13
C LEU A 234 -1.35 26.17 12.28
N GLY A 235 -0.38 25.41 12.76
CA GLY A 235 -0.48 24.48 13.87
C GLY A 235 0.70 23.52 13.93
N LEU A 236 0.71 22.65 14.92
CA LEU A 236 1.66 21.55 15.03
C LEU A 236 1.00 20.25 14.52
N THR A 237 1.78 19.21 14.27
CA THR A 237 1.24 17.90 13.89
C THR A 237 2.05 16.76 14.46
N ILE A 238 1.41 15.59 14.60
CA ILE A 238 2.07 14.31 14.85
C ILE A 238 2.06 13.52 13.55
N MET A 239 3.24 13.05 13.12
CA MET A 239 3.36 12.21 11.93
C MET A 239 4.48 11.18 12.10
N PRO A 240 4.46 10.08 11.33
CA PRO A 240 5.56 9.13 11.30
C PRO A 240 6.85 9.78 10.81
N GLU A 241 8.00 9.44 11.38
CA GLU A 241 9.30 9.98 10.96
C GLU A 241 9.58 9.69 9.47
N LEU A 242 9.09 8.54 9.00
CA LEU A 242 9.19 8.13 7.59
C LEU A 242 8.40 9.05 6.63
N ALA A 243 7.36 9.73 7.14
CA ALA A 243 6.53 10.66 6.37
C ALA A 243 7.11 12.08 6.28
N LEU A 244 8.15 12.37 7.06
CA LEU A 244 8.78 13.69 7.03
C LEU A 244 9.37 14.00 5.65
N PRO A 245 9.17 15.24 5.13
CA PRO A 245 9.86 15.69 3.93
C PRO A 245 11.39 15.58 4.06
N LEU A 246 12.08 15.40 2.92
CA LEU A 246 13.54 15.37 2.88
C LEU A 246 14.12 16.75 3.26
N ASP A 247 13.50 17.81 2.75
CA ASP A 247 13.78 19.17 3.17
C ASP A 247 13.06 19.48 4.48
N ARG A 248 13.84 19.76 5.51
CA ARG A 248 13.37 20.06 6.87
C ARG A 248 13.45 21.55 7.24
N GLN A 249 13.65 22.44 6.27
CA GLN A 249 13.67 23.86 6.54
C GLN A 249 12.31 24.35 7.05
N GLY A 250 12.31 25.22 8.05
CA GLY A 250 11.13 25.90 8.58
C GLY A 250 10.31 25.11 9.60
N PHE A 251 10.65 23.85 9.89
CA PHE A 251 10.05 23.08 10.99
C PHE A 251 11.07 22.22 11.73
N VAL A 252 10.71 21.82 12.94
CA VAL A 252 11.50 20.92 13.80
C VAL A 252 10.69 19.67 14.11
N ALA A 253 11.34 18.51 13.99
CA ALA A 253 10.77 17.22 14.39
C ALA A 253 11.31 16.83 15.77
N ILE A 254 10.41 16.57 16.74
CA ILE A 254 10.72 16.38 18.14
C ILE A 254 10.16 15.02 18.59
N LYS A 255 10.90 14.33 19.44
CA LYS A 255 10.45 13.05 20.00
C LYS A 255 9.26 13.24 20.94
N LEU A 256 8.31 12.30 20.87
CA LEU A 256 7.18 12.24 21.79
C LEU A 256 7.50 11.38 23.03
N ARG A 257 6.84 11.68 24.14
CA ARG A 257 6.84 10.88 25.36
C ARG A 257 5.39 10.59 25.81
N PRO A 258 5.01 9.31 25.97
CA PRO A 258 5.78 8.09 25.67
C PRO A 258 6.15 8.02 24.19
N ASN A 259 7.19 7.24 23.86
CA ASN A 259 7.57 7.04 22.45
C ASN A 259 6.44 6.27 21.73
N MET A 260 5.95 6.85 20.66
CA MET A 260 4.93 6.24 19.80
C MET A 260 5.61 5.57 18.61
N ARG A 261 5.29 4.31 18.39
CA ARG A 261 5.90 3.52 17.30
C ARG A 261 4.84 2.76 16.53
N ARG A 262 5.04 2.62 15.24
CA ARG A 262 4.30 1.70 14.38
C ARG A 262 5.25 0.71 13.72
N THR A 263 4.71 -0.42 13.29
CA THR A 263 5.41 -1.35 12.42
C THR A 263 4.73 -1.35 11.06
N LEU A 264 5.50 -1.13 10.00
CA LEU A 264 5.04 -1.36 8.63
C LEU A 264 5.18 -2.83 8.29
N HIS A 265 4.16 -3.38 7.65
CA HIS A 265 4.09 -4.76 7.22
C HIS A 265 3.91 -4.85 5.70
N ALA A 266 4.54 -5.83 5.09
CA ALA A 266 4.09 -6.32 3.80
C ALA A 266 2.92 -7.28 4.06
N VAL A 267 1.75 -7.00 3.50
CA VAL A 267 0.54 -7.82 3.66
C VAL A 267 0.14 -8.45 2.34
N THR A 268 -0.30 -9.71 2.40
CA THR A 268 -0.78 -10.49 1.26
C THR A 268 -1.95 -11.36 1.70
N VAL A 269 -2.77 -11.85 0.77
CA VAL A 269 -3.87 -12.77 1.14
C VAL A 269 -3.29 -14.08 1.66
N GLU A 270 -2.54 -14.80 0.82
CA GLU A 270 -1.90 -16.07 1.19
C GLU A 270 -0.54 -16.15 0.51
N PRO A 271 0.58 -16.16 1.28
CA PRO A 271 1.93 -16.19 0.71
C PRO A 271 2.16 -17.36 -0.25
N ASP A 272 1.60 -18.53 0.07
CA ASP A 272 1.78 -19.76 -0.71
C ASP A 272 1.03 -19.73 -2.06
N LYS A 273 0.07 -18.82 -2.21
CA LYS A 273 -0.70 -18.63 -3.45
C LYS A 273 -0.15 -17.50 -4.33
N LEU A 274 0.85 -16.78 -3.88
CA LEU A 274 1.47 -15.72 -4.67
C LEU A 274 2.19 -16.30 -5.89
N GLY A 275 2.13 -15.55 -7.00
CA GLY A 275 2.94 -15.82 -8.18
C GLY A 275 4.44 -15.59 -7.94
N PRO A 276 5.29 -15.99 -8.90
CA PRO A 276 6.75 -15.89 -8.75
C PRO A 276 7.25 -14.44 -8.59
N ILE A 277 6.61 -13.48 -9.24
CA ILE A 277 7.02 -12.06 -9.19
C ILE A 277 6.77 -11.44 -7.81
N PRO A 278 5.55 -11.50 -7.23
CA PRO A 278 5.32 -11.04 -5.86
C PRO A 278 6.21 -11.72 -4.83
N LEU A 279 6.44 -13.04 -4.95
CA LEU A 279 7.34 -13.79 -4.06
C LEU A 279 8.78 -13.32 -4.16
N ALA A 280 9.29 -13.07 -5.38
CA ALA A 280 10.64 -12.55 -5.59
C ALA A 280 10.80 -11.16 -4.96
N PHE A 281 9.76 -10.31 -5.12
CA PHE A 281 9.76 -8.97 -4.52
C PHE A 281 9.71 -9.03 -2.98
N LEU A 282 8.90 -9.89 -2.37
CA LEU A 282 8.89 -10.07 -0.90
C LEU A 282 10.26 -10.54 -0.38
N LYS A 283 10.89 -11.52 -1.03
CA LYS A 283 12.25 -11.98 -0.68
C LYS A 283 13.29 -10.87 -0.80
N LEU A 284 13.12 -9.98 -1.79
CA LEU A 284 13.97 -8.80 -1.94
C LEU A 284 13.76 -7.84 -0.78
N VAL A 285 12.52 -7.50 -0.43
CA VAL A 285 12.18 -6.62 0.70
C VAL A 285 12.73 -7.16 2.02
N GLU A 286 12.66 -8.48 2.26
CA GLU A 286 13.25 -9.13 3.44
C GLU A 286 14.76 -8.89 3.56
N ARG A 287 15.51 -8.88 2.46
CA ARG A 287 16.96 -8.60 2.47
C ARG A 287 17.27 -7.15 2.88
N PHE A 288 16.37 -6.22 2.59
CA PHE A 288 16.49 -4.81 3.01
C PHE A 288 16.05 -4.57 4.45
N ARG A 289 15.53 -5.58 5.13
CA ARG A 289 15.19 -5.53 6.54
C ARG A 289 16.47 -5.40 7.36
N GLU A 290 16.81 -4.18 7.80
CA GLU A 290 18.00 -3.96 8.65
C GLU A 290 17.92 -4.80 9.93
N PRO A 291 18.98 -5.55 10.28
CA PRO A 291 19.09 -6.15 11.60
C PRO A 291 19.08 -5.02 12.65
N LYS A 292 18.32 -5.22 13.72
CA LYS A 292 18.14 -4.26 14.85
C LYS A 292 19.45 -3.67 15.42
N ALA A 293 20.61 -4.26 15.12
CA ALA A 293 21.93 -3.86 15.60
C ALA A 293 22.55 -2.63 14.90
N ASN A 294 22.20 -2.33 13.65
CA ASN A 294 22.91 -1.30 12.85
C ASN A 294 22.30 0.10 12.92
N ARG A 295 21.09 0.28 13.48
CA ARG A 295 20.44 1.58 13.59
C ARG A 295 21.13 2.56 14.53
N ARG A 296 21.96 2.07 15.48
CA ARG A 296 22.69 2.94 16.44
C ARG A 296 23.94 3.60 15.86
N MET A 297 24.55 3.04 14.80
CA MET A 297 25.81 3.56 14.25
C MET A 297 25.65 4.67 13.20
N ASN A 298 24.53 4.74 12.47
CA ASN A 298 24.32 5.75 11.42
C ASN A 298 23.81 7.11 11.95
N ARG A 299 23.56 7.24 13.26
CA ARG A 299 23.17 8.49 13.93
C ARG A 299 24.34 9.39 14.36
N LYS A 300 25.59 8.95 14.12
CA LYS A 300 26.79 9.76 14.44
C LYS A 300 27.60 10.03 13.18
N LYS A 301 27.22 11.05 12.40
CA LYS A 301 28.13 11.92 11.62
C LYS A 301 27.35 13.17 11.18
N PRO A 302 27.45 14.28 11.89
CA PRO A 302 27.46 15.59 11.26
C PRO A 302 28.92 15.89 10.92
N GLY A 303 29.20 16.09 9.64
CA GLY A 303 30.34 16.80 9.16
C GLY A 303 29.87 18.10 8.57
#